data_f8ab03192a5eb4e81af21ed1c4fe6147
#
_entry.id   f8ab03192a5eb4e81af21ed1c4fe6147
#
_cell.length_a   1.000
_cell.length_b   1.000
_cell.length_c   1.000
_cell.angle_alpha   90.00
_cell.angle_beta   90.00
_cell.angle_gamma   90.00
#
_symmetry.space_group_name_H-M   'P 1'
#
loop_
_entity.id
_entity.type
_entity.pdbx_description
1 polymer ?
#
loop_
_entity_poly.entity_id
_entity_poly.type
_entity_poly.pdbx_seq_one_letter_code
_entity_poly.pdbx_strand_id
1 'polypeptide(L)'
;MFRLIKVQGESMAPSLHDGDFVFISRWYRKLQVGQLVVVDHALYGFIVKKVLHIAPDGQLWLGGENNQSLQSERIGWVSPRRVMGKVIGRICAQKPKLH
;
A
#
# COMPACT_ATOMS: atom_id res chain seq x y z
N MET A 1 -0.29 -12.78 11.54
CA MET A 1 -1.28 -11.83 12.04
C MET A 1 -1.86 -11.03 10.89
N PHE A 2 -3.16 -10.86 10.90
CA PHE A 2 -3.89 -10.18 9.82
C PHE A 2 -4.52 -8.92 10.37
N ARG A 3 -4.62 -7.91 9.53
CA ARG A 3 -5.25 -6.65 9.91
C ARG A 3 -6.03 -6.10 8.73
N LEU A 4 -7.13 -5.41 9.01
CA LEU A 4 -7.98 -4.77 8.01
C LEU A 4 -7.72 -3.26 8.05
N ILE A 5 -7.38 -2.69 6.90
CA ILE A 5 -7.07 -1.27 6.77
C ILE A 5 -7.98 -0.66 5.72
N LYS A 6 -8.56 0.49 6.03
CA LYS A 6 -9.38 1.23 5.07
C LYS A 6 -8.49 2.10 4.18
N VAL A 7 -8.70 2.00 2.89
CA VAL A 7 -7.99 2.81 1.90
C VAL A 7 -8.58 4.20 1.87
N GLN A 8 -7.73 5.21 1.91
CA GLN A 8 -8.13 6.61 1.79
C GLN A 8 -7.49 7.20 0.55
N GLY A 9 -8.30 7.89 -0.25
CA GLY A 9 -7.84 8.51 -1.48
C GLY A 9 -7.79 7.56 -2.66
N GLU A 10 -7.44 8.09 -3.81
CA GLU A 10 -7.48 7.37 -5.10
C GLU A 10 -6.10 7.11 -5.67
N SER A 11 -5.06 7.20 -4.85
CA SER A 11 -3.69 7.04 -5.33
C SER A 11 -3.39 5.66 -5.92
N MET A 12 -4.20 4.66 -5.54
CA MET A 12 -4.04 3.29 -6.03
C MET A 12 -5.17 2.87 -6.99
N ALA A 13 -5.97 3.82 -7.46
CA ALA A 13 -6.97 3.53 -8.48
C ALA A 13 -6.26 3.18 -9.81
N PRO A 14 -6.80 2.27 -10.58
CA PRO A 14 -8.07 1.57 -10.39
C PRO A 14 -7.99 0.31 -9.52
N SER A 15 -6.80 -0.08 -9.06
CA SER A 15 -6.67 -1.30 -8.25
C SER A 15 -7.38 -1.20 -6.92
N LEU A 16 -7.25 -0.06 -6.26
CA LEU A 16 -7.91 0.21 -4.98
C LEU A 16 -8.52 1.60 -5.03
N HIS A 17 -9.72 1.73 -4.49
CA HIS A 17 -10.46 2.99 -4.46
C HIS A 17 -10.66 3.45 -3.03
N ASP A 18 -10.91 4.74 -2.88
CA ASP A 18 -11.26 5.31 -1.57
C ASP A 18 -12.43 4.55 -0.96
N GLY A 19 -12.30 4.19 0.29
CA GLY A 19 -13.31 3.44 1.01
C GLY A 19 -13.16 1.93 0.95
N ASP A 20 -12.33 1.43 0.04
CA ASP A 20 -12.05 -0.01 0.01
C ASP A 20 -11.30 -0.42 1.28
N PHE A 21 -11.41 -1.69 1.62
CA PHE A 21 -10.60 -2.25 2.71
C PHE A 21 -9.60 -3.23 2.13
N VAL A 22 -8.44 -3.28 2.75
CA VAL A 22 -7.42 -4.27 2.40
C VAL A 22 -7.09 -5.09 3.63
N PHE A 23 -6.92 -6.39 3.41
CA PHE A 23 -6.34 -7.26 4.41
C PHE A 23 -4.84 -7.22 4.26
N ILE A 24 -4.14 -7.03 5.35
CA ILE A 24 -2.68 -7.07 5.36
C ILE A 24 -2.21 -8.19 6.25
N SER A 25 -1.05 -8.75 5.91
CA SER A 25 -0.40 -9.78 6.69
C SER A 25 1.04 -9.35 6.96
N ARG A 26 1.48 -9.57 8.18
CA ARG A 26 2.89 -9.39 8.53
C ARG A 26 3.70 -10.66 8.29
N TRP A 27 3.06 -11.72 7.85
CA TRP A 27 3.71 -12.99 7.56
C TRP A 27 4.22 -13.01 6.14
N TYR A 28 5.44 -12.55 5.97
CA TYR A 28 6.16 -12.67 4.70
C TYR A 28 7.65 -12.75 5.04
N ARG A 29 8.37 -13.51 4.24
CA ARG A 29 9.81 -13.62 4.40
C ARG A 29 10.51 -12.41 3.81
N LYS A 30 10.05 -11.98 2.65
CA LYS A 30 10.75 -10.99 1.87
C LYS A 30 9.75 -10.26 0.99
N LEU A 31 9.83 -8.94 0.97
CA LEU A 31 9.02 -8.13 0.07
C LEU A 31 9.62 -8.19 -1.33
N GLN A 32 8.77 -8.08 -2.33
CA GLN A 32 9.17 -8.12 -3.73
C GLN A 32 8.59 -6.92 -4.48
N VAL A 33 9.30 -6.52 -5.53
CA VAL A 33 8.83 -5.47 -6.42
C VAL A 33 7.48 -5.86 -7.00
N GLY A 34 6.55 -4.91 -7.05
CA GLY A 34 5.20 -5.10 -7.54
C GLY A 34 4.17 -5.40 -6.45
N GLN A 35 4.60 -5.75 -5.25
CA GLN A 35 3.67 -6.00 -4.16
C GLN A 35 3.12 -4.72 -3.57
N LEU A 36 1.88 -4.79 -3.10
CA LEU A 36 1.25 -3.68 -2.38
C LEU A 36 1.52 -3.85 -0.89
N VAL A 37 1.88 -2.74 -0.27
CA VAL A 37 2.17 -2.71 1.18
C VAL A 37 1.47 -1.53 1.81
N VAL A 38 1.18 -1.65 3.10
CA VAL A 38 0.75 -0.52 3.93
C VAL A 38 1.93 -0.10 4.78
N VAL A 39 2.27 1.17 4.70
CA VAL A 39 3.38 1.74 5.47
C VAL A 39 2.86 2.81 6.41
N ASP A 40 3.51 2.90 7.55
CA ASP A 40 3.29 4.00 8.51
C ASP A 40 4.34 5.06 8.22
N HIS A 41 3.96 6.07 7.44
CA HIS A 41 4.86 7.15 7.06
C HIS A 41 4.82 8.26 8.11
N ALA A 42 5.98 8.80 8.44
CA ALA A 42 6.09 9.80 9.50
C ALA A 42 5.25 11.05 9.24
N LEU A 43 5.12 11.45 7.97
CA LEU A 43 4.36 12.64 7.60
C LEU A 43 2.94 12.36 7.15
N TYR A 44 2.71 11.23 6.49
CA TYR A 44 1.45 10.96 5.81
C TYR A 44 0.61 9.88 6.49
N GLY A 45 1.12 9.28 7.56
CA GLY A 45 0.40 8.23 8.26
C GLY A 45 0.36 6.93 7.47
N PHE A 46 -0.73 6.19 7.60
CA PHE A 46 -0.88 4.91 6.91
C PHE A 46 -1.22 5.13 5.45
N ILE A 47 -0.33 4.69 4.58
CA ILE A 47 -0.50 4.78 3.14
C ILE A 47 -0.34 3.42 2.50
N VAL A 48 -1.13 3.16 1.46
CA VAL A 48 -1.02 1.94 0.64
C VAL A 48 -0.25 2.30 -0.61
N LYS A 49 0.83 1.59 -0.88
CA LYS A 49 1.69 1.87 -2.03
C LYS A 49 2.21 0.56 -2.62
N LYS A 50 2.69 0.67 -3.85
CA LYS A 50 3.32 -0.44 -4.55
C LYS A 50 4.84 -0.34 -4.38
N VAL A 51 5.48 -1.47 -4.15
CA VAL A 51 6.94 -1.55 -4.10
C VAL A 51 7.47 -1.47 -5.52
N LEU A 52 8.23 -0.41 -5.81
CA LEU A 52 8.83 -0.19 -7.14
C LEU A 52 10.27 -0.67 -7.20
N HIS A 53 11.04 -0.44 -6.13
CA HIS A 53 12.43 -0.86 -6.05
C HIS A 53 12.75 -1.26 -4.63
N ILE A 54 13.71 -2.15 -4.48
CA ILE A 54 14.25 -2.57 -3.19
C ILE A 54 15.76 -2.40 -3.25
N ALA A 55 16.30 -1.56 -2.36
CA ALA A 55 17.73 -1.33 -2.29
C ALA A 55 18.45 -2.55 -1.67
N PRO A 56 19.76 -2.67 -1.89
CA PRO A 56 20.51 -3.79 -1.29
C PRO A 56 20.42 -3.85 0.23
N ASP A 57 20.23 -2.71 0.90
CA ASP A 57 20.05 -2.65 2.35
C ASP A 57 18.60 -2.91 2.81
N GLY A 58 17.71 -3.19 1.88
CA GLY A 58 16.32 -3.51 2.18
C GLY A 58 15.37 -2.33 2.16
N GLN A 59 15.84 -1.11 1.97
CA GLN A 59 14.94 0.03 1.89
C GLN A 59 14.07 -0.03 0.63
N LEU A 60 12.87 0.51 0.74
CA LEU A 60 11.85 0.38 -0.29
C LEU A 60 11.60 1.72 -0.97
N TRP A 61 11.52 1.69 -2.29
CA TRP A 61 11.07 2.81 -3.10
C TRP A 61 9.64 2.52 -3.53
N LEU A 62 8.70 3.37 -3.10
CA LEU A 62 7.28 3.11 -3.23
C LEU A 62 6.62 4.08 -4.20
N GLY A 63 5.53 3.65 -4.82
CA GLY A 63 4.76 4.51 -5.70
C GLY A 63 3.30 4.13 -5.75
N GLY A 64 2.49 5.03 -6.30
CA GLY A 64 1.09 4.78 -6.58
C GLY A 64 0.88 4.30 -8.00
N GLU A 65 -0.39 4.23 -8.41
CA GLU A 65 -0.76 3.71 -9.72
C GLU A 65 -1.30 4.79 -10.67
N ASN A 66 -1.42 6.03 -10.22
CA ASN A 66 -1.96 7.09 -11.07
C ASN A 66 -1.38 8.44 -10.69
N ASN A 67 -1.76 9.47 -11.46
CA ASN A 67 -1.22 10.81 -11.30
C ASN A 67 -1.62 11.51 -10.01
N GLN A 68 -2.63 11.01 -9.32
CA GLN A 68 -3.07 11.57 -8.04
C GLN A 68 -2.29 11.01 -6.86
N SER A 69 -1.45 10.00 -7.12
CA SER A 69 -0.66 9.41 -6.04
C SER A 69 0.40 10.37 -5.56
N LEU A 70 0.73 10.25 -4.28
CA LEU A 70 1.86 10.95 -3.71
C LEU A 70 3.13 10.46 -4.41
N GLN A 71 3.89 11.39 -4.95
CA GLN A 71 5.07 11.04 -5.73
C GLN A 71 6.12 10.35 -4.87
N SER A 72 6.81 9.40 -5.48
CA SER A 72 7.83 8.62 -4.79
C SER A 72 8.92 9.50 -4.17
N GLU A 73 9.27 10.59 -4.86
CA GLU A 73 10.31 11.51 -4.37
C GLU A 73 9.91 12.19 -3.06
N ARG A 74 8.62 12.42 -2.85
CA ARG A 74 8.14 13.01 -1.60
C ARG A 74 8.12 12.01 -0.46
N ILE A 75 7.87 10.75 -0.79
CA ILE A 75 7.89 9.67 0.20
C ILE A 75 9.32 9.31 0.56
N GLY A 76 10.19 9.24 -0.45
CA GLY A 76 11.59 8.85 -0.29
C GLY A 76 11.74 7.36 -0.05
N TRP A 77 12.93 6.95 0.34
CA TRP A 77 13.20 5.57 0.71
C TRP A 77 12.56 5.28 2.07
N VAL A 78 11.90 4.12 2.15
CA VAL A 78 11.17 3.73 3.35
C VAL A 78 11.83 2.49 3.94
N SER A 79 12.09 2.55 5.24
CA SER A 79 12.63 1.40 5.97
C SER A 79 11.60 0.27 6.00
N PRO A 80 12.02 -0.98 5.83
CA PRO A 80 11.11 -2.11 5.98
C PRO A 80 10.46 -2.19 7.36
N ARG A 81 11.03 -1.55 8.35
CA ARG A 81 10.43 -1.47 9.69
C ARG A 81 9.14 -0.66 9.72
N ARG A 82 8.95 0.23 8.74
CA ARG A 82 7.75 1.03 8.62
C ARG A 82 6.61 0.28 7.94
N VAL A 83 6.87 -0.88 7.37
CA VAL A 83 5.85 -1.67 6.70
C VAL A 83 4.95 -2.31 7.74
N MET A 84 3.67 -1.95 7.71
CA MET A 84 2.66 -2.54 8.59
C MET A 84 2.30 -3.95 8.15
N GLY A 85 2.33 -4.19 6.84
CA GLY A 85 2.03 -5.50 6.29
C GLY A 85 1.94 -5.46 4.78
N LYS A 86 1.92 -6.65 4.19
CA LYS A 86 1.71 -6.85 2.76
C LYS A 86 0.23 -7.04 2.50
N VAL A 87 -0.30 -6.39 1.47
CA VAL A 87 -1.70 -6.54 1.09
C VAL A 87 -1.89 -7.95 0.49
N ILE A 88 -2.82 -8.70 1.08
CA ILE A 88 -3.11 -10.08 0.66
C ILE A 88 -4.52 -10.25 0.14
N GLY A 89 -5.37 -9.23 0.28
CA GLY A 89 -6.73 -9.27 -0.24
C GLY A 89 -7.40 -7.94 -0.06
N ARG A 90 -8.56 -7.78 -0.68
CA ARG A 90 -9.32 -6.54 -0.56
C ARG A 90 -10.81 -6.82 -0.51
N ILE A 91 -11.53 -5.86 0.09
CA ILE A 91 -12.99 -5.81 0.08
C ILE A 91 -13.37 -4.48 -0.54
N CYS A 92 -14.10 -4.52 -1.66
CA CYS A 92 -14.57 -3.31 -2.31
C CYS A 92 -15.69 -2.68 -1.51
N ALA A 93 -15.58 -1.37 -1.27
CA ALA A 93 -16.61 -0.62 -0.58
C ALA A 93 -17.84 -0.43 -1.45
N GLN A 94 -17.67 -0.40 -2.76
CA GLN A 94 -18.80 -0.23 -3.67
C GLN A 94 -19.64 -1.49 -3.68
N LYS A 95 -20.90 -1.33 -3.30
CA LYS A 95 -21.84 -2.42 -3.38
C LYS A 95 -22.10 -2.74 -4.85
N PRO A 96 -22.15 -4.02 -5.22
CA PRO A 96 -22.58 -4.37 -6.56
C PRO A 96 -23.99 -3.84 -6.78
N LYS A 97 -24.22 -3.34 -7.97
CA LYS A 97 -25.57 -2.88 -8.32
C LYS A 97 -26.49 -4.08 -8.34
N LEU A 98 -27.52 -3.97 -7.55
CA LEU A 98 -28.58 -4.98 -7.55
C LEU A 98 -29.59 -4.61 -8.61
N HIS A 99 -29.92 -5.56 -9.42
CA HIS A 99 -30.90 -5.36 -10.48
C HIS A 99 -32.00 -6.35 -10.35
#